data_d4c8599ceb44d0199af4c06b8399b36f
#
_entry.id   d4c8599ceb44d0199af4c06b8399b36f
#
_cell.length_a   1.000
_cell.length_b   1.000
_cell.length_c   1.000
_cell.angle_alpha   90.00
_cell.angle_beta   90.00
_cell.angle_gamma   90.00
#
_symmetry.space_group_name_H-M   'P 1'
#
loop_
_entity.id
_entity.type
_entity.pdbx_description
1 polymer ?
#
loop_
_entity_poly.entity_id
_entity_poly.type
_entity_poly.pdbx_seq_one_letter_code
_entity_poly.pdbx_strand_id
1 'polypeptide(L)' 'NMATMNISLPDQMKAWVEECVNSGRYSNSSDYVRDLIRRDHYKLEKMRKALIEGENSGAPSEFDIESFINSKKNLSL' A
#
# COMPACT_ATOMS: atom_id res chain seq x y z
N ASN A 1 20.82 -4.71 1.80
CA ASN A 1 20.56 -6.06 1.30
C ASN A 1 19.16 -6.15 0.72
N MET A 2 19.08 -6.65 -0.50
CA MET A 2 17.81 -6.81 -1.18
C MET A 2 17.41 -8.27 -1.23
N ALA A 3 16.13 -8.50 -0.99
CA ALA A 3 15.52 -9.80 -1.17
C ALA A 3 14.66 -9.78 -2.43
N THR A 4 14.43 -10.94 -3.00
CA THR A 4 13.63 -11.09 -4.20
C THR A 4 12.27 -11.69 -3.84
N MET A 5 11.23 -11.18 -4.48
CA MET A 5 9.87 -11.67 -4.30
C MET A 5 9.23 -11.84 -5.67
N ASN A 6 8.58 -12.96 -5.88
CA ASN A 6 7.82 -13.22 -7.10
C ASN A 6 6.34 -13.05 -6.81
N ILE A 7 5.68 -12.25 -7.63
CA ILE A 7 4.25 -11.96 -7.47
C ILE A 7 3.52 -12.35 -8.75
N SER A 8 2.44 -13.10 -8.58
CA SER A 8 1.54 -13.43 -9.69
C SER A 8 0.40 -12.43 -9.70
N LEU A 9 0.14 -11.84 -10.86
CA LEU A 9 -0.92 -10.85 -11.03
C LEU A 9 -1.87 -11.27 -12.13
N PRO A 10 -3.17 -10.98 -11.98
CA PRO A 10 -4.09 -11.07 -13.11
C PRO A 10 -3.60 -10.18 -14.26
N ASP A 11 -3.97 -10.55 -15.47
CA ASP A 11 -3.49 -9.87 -16.68
C ASP A 11 -3.73 -8.37 -16.66
N GLN A 12 -4.89 -7.94 -16.18
CA GLN A 12 -5.23 -6.53 -16.13
C GLN A 12 -4.34 -5.76 -15.16
N MET A 13 -4.01 -6.36 -14.04
CA MET A 13 -3.11 -5.73 -13.06
C MET A 13 -1.69 -5.66 -13.57
N LYS A 14 -1.24 -6.71 -14.24
CA LYS A 14 0.08 -6.70 -14.85
C LYS A 14 0.19 -5.62 -15.92
N ALA A 15 -0.84 -5.50 -16.75
CA ALA A 15 -0.89 -4.48 -17.79
C ALA A 15 -0.83 -3.08 -17.18
N TRP A 16 -1.52 -2.86 -16.08
CA TRP A 16 -1.48 -1.59 -15.37
C TRP A 16 -0.08 -1.25 -14.87
N VAL A 17 0.60 -2.23 -14.27
CA VAL A 17 1.98 -2.03 -13.80
C VAL A 17 2.89 -1.65 -14.96
N GLU A 18 2.77 -2.37 -16.07
CA GLU A 18 3.57 -2.10 -17.25
C GLU A 18 3.31 -0.70 -17.81
N GLU A 19 2.07 -0.27 -17.79
CA GLU A 19 1.70 1.07 -18.24
C GLU A 19 2.32 2.13 -17.33
N CYS A 20 2.33 1.91 -16.03
CA CYS A 20 2.96 2.84 -15.08
C CYS A 20 4.46 2.96 -15.33
N VAL A 21 5.12 1.86 -15.67
CA VAL A 21 6.54 1.88 -16.00
C VAL A 21 6.76 2.58 -17.34
N ASN A 22 5.95 2.25 -18.34
CA ASN A 22 6.09 2.84 -19.67
C ASN A 22 5.80 4.33 -19.71
N SER A 23 5.04 4.83 -18.75
CA SER A 23 4.75 6.26 -18.66
C SER A 23 5.97 7.09 -18.22
N GLY A 24 7.04 6.44 -17.81
CA GLY A 24 8.25 7.10 -17.35
C GLY A 24 8.25 7.49 -15.88
N ARG A 25 7.18 7.20 -15.17
CA ARG A 25 7.07 7.53 -13.75
C ARG A 25 7.93 6.62 -12.88
N TYR A 26 8.18 5.41 -13.35
CA TYR A 26 8.98 4.42 -12.63
C TYR A 26 9.98 3.80 -13.59
N SER A 27 11.15 3.46 -13.06
CA SER A 27 12.20 2.84 -13.87
C SER A 27 11.88 1.40 -14.23
N ASN A 28 11.19 0.70 -13.33
CA ASN A 28 10.84 -0.71 -13.52
C ASN A 28 9.70 -1.07 -12.58
N SER A 29 9.21 -2.29 -12.69
CA SER A 29 8.09 -2.73 -11.86
C SER A 29 8.44 -2.78 -10.37
N SER A 30 9.69 -3.07 -10.05
CA SER A 30 10.14 -3.08 -8.65
C SER A 30 10.05 -1.69 -8.02
N ASP A 31 10.39 -0.65 -8.78
CA ASP A 31 10.25 0.72 -8.30
C ASP A 31 8.79 1.06 -8.01
N TYR A 32 7.90 0.61 -8.89
CA TYR A 32 6.47 0.82 -8.68
C TYR A 32 6.00 0.16 -7.39
N VAL A 33 6.39 -1.09 -7.17
CA VAL A 33 6.00 -1.83 -5.96
C VAL A 33 6.59 -1.17 -4.71
N ARG A 34 7.85 -0.77 -4.75
CA ARG A 34 8.47 -0.09 -3.61
C ARG A 34 7.75 1.20 -3.26
N ASP A 35 7.33 1.95 -4.27
CA ASP A 35 6.59 3.19 -4.05
C ASP A 35 5.23 2.92 -3.41
N LEU A 36 4.52 1.88 -3.87
CA LEU A 36 3.26 1.48 -3.28
C LEU A 36 3.42 1.11 -1.80
N ILE A 37 4.46 0.37 -1.48
CA ILE A 37 4.72 -0.03 -0.10
C ILE A 37 5.01 1.20 0.77
N ARG A 38 5.80 2.13 0.28
CA ARG A 38 6.10 3.35 1.01
C ARG A 38 4.83 4.18 1.26
N ARG A 39 3.97 4.29 0.25
CA ARG A 39 2.70 5.03 0.39
C ARG A 39 1.77 4.35 1.38
N ASP A 40 1.71 3.03 1.33
CA ASP A 40 0.87 2.28 2.24
C ASP A 40 1.34 2.43 3.68
N HIS A 41 2.64 2.30 3.89
CA HIS A 41 3.24 2.46 5.21
C HIS A 41 3.02 3.88 5.75
N TYR A 42 3.23 4.88 4.91
CA TYR A 42 3.00 6.28 5.29
C TYR A 42 1.55 6.52 5.70
N LYS A 43 0.62 5.96 4.92
CA LYS A 43 -0.80 6.10 5.20
C LYS A 43 -1.17 5.49 6.56
N LEU A 44 -0.65 4.32 6.86
CA LEU A 44 -0.92 3.66 8.14
C LEU A 44 -0.33 4.43 9.31
N GLU A 45 0.89 4.95 9.15
CA GLU A 45 1.52 5.75 10.20
C GLU A 45 0.75 7.04 10.45
N LYS A 46 0.25 7.67 9.38
CA LYS A 46 -0.55 8.87 9.50
C LYS A 46 -1.85 8.60 10.23
N MET A 47 -2.47 7.47 9.96
CA MET A 47 -3.69 7.07 10.65
C MET A 47 -3.44 6.81 12.14
N ARG A 48 -2.33 6.18 12.48
CA ARG A 48 -1.96 5.95 13.87
C ARG A 48 -1.74 7.25 14.62
N LYS A 49 -1.05 8.19 13.99
CA LYS A 49 -0.84 9.50 14.59
C LYS A 49 -2.14 10.23 14.82
N ALA A 50 -3.05 10.17 13.86
CA ALA A 50 -4.36 10.79 14.01
C ALA A 50 -5.12 10.19 15.18
N LEU A 51 -5.01 8.88 15.37
CA LEU A 51 -5.65 8.20 16.49
C LEU A 51 -5.10 8.69 17.83
N ILE A 52 -3.80 8.83 17.93
CA ILE A 52 -3.14 9.24 19.17
C ILE A 52 -3.43 10.71 19.50
N GLU A 53 -3.39 11.57 18.49
CA GLU A 53 -3.49 13.02 18.68
C GLU A 53 -4.91 13.55 18.59
N GLY A 54 -5.78 12.84 17.90
CA GLY A 54 -7.10 13.36 17.53
C GLY A 54 -8.25 12.62 18.13
N GLU A 55 -8.19 12.28 19.39
CA GLU A 55 -9.28 11.53 20.05
C GLU A 55 -10.64 12.15 19.84
N ASN A 56 -10.70 13.46 19.64
CA ASN A 56 -11.95 14.18 19.54
C ASN A 56 -12.29 14.68 18.15
N SER A 57 -11.53 14.31 17.15
CA SER A 57 -11.68 14.90 15.81
C SER A 57 -12.23 13.95 14.77
N GLY A 58 -12.88 12.87 15.18
CA GLY A 58 -13.44 11.92 14.24
C GLY A 58 -12.40 11.01 13.58
N ALA A 59 -11.23 10.89 14.18
CA ALA A 59 -10.21 9.97 13.71
C ALA A 59 -10.71 8.53 13.80
N PRO A 60 -10.25 7.62 12.91
CA PRO A 60 -10.63 6.22 12.97
C PRO A 60 -10.28 5.61 14.32
N SER A 61 -11.13 4.75 14.82
CA SER A 61 -10.85 4.03 16.06
C SER A 61 -9.77 2.97 15.80
N GLU A 62 -9.17 2.49 16.89
CA GLU A 62 -8.22 1.39 16.79
C GLU A 62 -8.84 0.17 16.10
N PHE A 63 -10.10 -0.07 16.38
CA PHE A 63 -10.84 -1.16 15.75
C PHE A 63 -10.91 -0.96 14.22
N ASP A 64 -11.13 0.26 13.78
CA ASP A 64 -11.21 0.57 12.35
C ASP A 64 -9.86 0.34 11.66
N ILE A 65 -8.77 0.66 12.33
CA ILE A 65 -7.43 0.45 11.80
C ILE A 65 -7.14 -1.05 11.69
N GLU A 66 -7.47 -1.82 12.71
CA GLU A 66 -7.31 -3.27 12.68
C GLU A 66 -8.13 -3.89 11.57
N SER A 67 -9.38 -3.45 11.41
CA SER A 67 -10.24 -3.93 10.35
C SER A 67 -9.65 -3.64 8.98
N PHE A 68 -9.08 -2.45 8.81
CA PHE A 68 -8.41 -2.07 7.57
C PHE A 68 -7.21 -2.96 7.27
N ILE A 69 -6.40 -3.22 8.28
CA ILE A 69 -5.22 -4.08 8.13
C ILE A 69 -5.64 -5.50 7.79
N ASN A 70 -6.67 -6.01 8.47
CA ASN A 70 -7.18 -7.36 8.20
C ASN A 70 -7.76 -7.48 6.80
N SER A 71 -8.44 -6.45 6.33
CA SER A 71 -8.95 -6.41 4.95
C SER A 71 -7.81 -6.54 3.95
N LYS A 72 -6.72 -5.84 4.19
CA LYS A 72 -5.55 -5.91 3.29
C LYS A 72 -4.91 -7.28 3.31
N LYS A 73 -4.85 -7.92 4.46
CA LYS A 73 -4.30 -9.26 4.57
C LYS A 73 -5.13 -10.27 3.80
N ASN A 74 -6.43 -10.05 3.74
CA ASN A 74 -7.35 -10.96 3.07
C ASN A 74 -7.47 -10.68 1.56
N LEU A 75 -6.91 -9.58 1.11
CA LEU A 75 -6.89 -9.28 -0.33
C LEU A 75 -5.85 -10.16 -1.00
N SER A 76 -6.32 -11.08 -1.82
CA SER A 76 -5.43 -11.91 -2.62
C SER A 76 -4.99 -11.10 -3.84
N LEU A 77 -3.77 -10.68 -3.81
CA LEU A 77 -3.19 -10.00 -4.95
C LEU A 77 -2.22 -10.91 -5.66
#